data_b3e020e77cb380913b7d304a9dd8eb7f
#
_entry.id   b3e020e77cb380913b7d304a9dd8eb7f
#
_cell.length_a   1.000
_cell.length_b   1.000
_cell.length_c   1.000
_cell.angle_alpha   90.00
_cell.angle_beta   90.00
_cell.angle_gamma   90.00
#
_symmetry.space_group_name_H-M   'P 1'
#
loop_
_entity.id
_entity.type
_entity.pdbx_description
1 polymer ?
#
loop_
_entity_poly.entity_id
_entity_poly.type
_entity_poly.pdbx_seq_one_letter_code
_entity_poly.pdbx_strand_id
1 'polypeptide(L)'
;MALTLRGIVVLLTGIVLGIGLALSSTVWITFTGHAKAAPTPAVDPSIESAALVAEVIDRVRREYVDTIDDKRIVEAAIRGIVADLDQHSTFLDAEQYEDIRISTTGNYTGVGLDVNLEGGKVTVVAPLDGAPAEQAGILPGDIVSAVDDVPVSAEDVASSVARMRGEPGTSVTLDVMRPGSDTPLRFALTRTEVHVRTVQSEYLGNGLGYVRLSSFAESTAGDLDQAARDLTAAAGRDELLGLVLDLRSNPGGLLDSAVQVADEFLDGGIIVTGTGRMRKAQFEQSANEGDALEGVPTVVLVNGSSASASEIVAGALQDHGRARIVGEKTYGKGSVQTVMPLGEGSALKLTTSRYLTPSGRSINGTGIVPDVVVHSDDQNRQYRGANGRVALRDDAQLLEALRLISYDSISLTQVH
;
A
#
# COMPACT_ATOMS: atom_id res chain seq x y z
N MET A 1 53.11 17.13 -27.73
CA MET A 1 53.14 18.60 -27.96
C MET A 1 54.19 19.18 -27.04
N ALA A 2 55.37 19.52 -27.56
CA ALA A 2 56.52 20.02 -26.76
C ALA A 2 56.26 21.49 -26.39
N LEU A 3 56.26 21.80 -25.10
CA LEU A 3 56.21 23.19 -24.63
C LEU A 3 57.44 23.93 -25.15
N THR A 4 57.25 25.02 -25.85
CA THR A 4 58.36 25.86 -26.33
C THR A 4 59.05 26.57 -25.15
N LEU A 5 60.35 26.79 -25.24
CA LEU A 5 61.15 27.46 -24.22
C LEU A 5 60.55 28.78 -23.70
N ARG A 6 59.83 29.51 -24.56
CA ARG A 6 59.09 30.72 -24.19
C ARG A 6 57.92 30.43 -23.24
N GLY A 7 57.18 29.30 -23.44
CA GLY A 7 56.08 28.89 -22.56
C GLY A 7 56.57 28.52 -21.14
N ILE A 8 57.73 27.89 -21.04
CA ILE A 8 58.36 27.53 -19.76
C ILE A 8 58.80 28.79 -18.98
N VAL A 9 59.37 29.79 -19.67
CA VAL A 9 59.82 31.05 -19.04
C VAL A 9 58.61 31.85 -18.53
N VAL A 10 57.49 31.91 -19.25
CA VAL A 10 56.28 32.60 -18.81
C VAL A 10 55.65 31.89 -17.61
N LEU A 11 55.66 30.55 -17.60
CA LEU A 11 55.12 29.76 -16.47
C LEU A 11 55.95 29.95 -15.19
N LEU A 12 57.29 29.91 -15.33
CA LEU A 12 58.19 30.15 -14.20
C LEU A 12 58.11 31.58 -13.64
N THR A 13 57.97 32.57 -14.54
CA THR A 13 57.83 33.99 -14.13
C THR A 13 56.47 34.21 -13.40
N GLY A 14 55.39 33.56 -13.84
CA GLY A 14 54.11 33.58 -13.18
C GLY A 14 54.13 32.95 -11.80
N ILE A 15 54.83 31.83 -11.63
CA ILE A 15 54.97 31.15 -10.33
C ILE A 15 55.79 32.02 -9.34
N VAL A 16 56.88 32.63 -9.79
CA VAL A 16 57.72 33.50 -8.93
C VAL A 16 56.98 34.76 -8.52
N LEU A 17 56.23 35.39 -9.41
CA LEU A 17 55.38 36.55 -9.09
C LEU A 17 54.21 36.16 -8.15
N GLY A 18 53.59 35.00 -8.35
CA GLY A 18 52.54 34.48 -7.49
C GLY A 18 53.03 34.19 -6.05
N ILE A 19 54.21 33.59 -5.90
CA ILE A 19 54.81 33.34 -4.59
C ILE A 19 55.25 34.65 -3.93
N GLY A 20 55.78 35.63 -4.70
CA GLY A 20 56.16 36.97 -4.18
C GLY A 20 54.95 37.76 -3.64
N LEU A 21 53.80 37.72 -4.31
CA LEU A 21 52.56 38.34 -3.87
C LEU A 21 51.94 37.62 -2.66
N ALA A 22 52.04 36.31 -2.58
CA ALA A 22 51.55 35.53 -1.44
C ALA A 22 52.40 35.79 -0.15
N LEU A 23 53.73 35.93 -0.30
CA LEU A 23 54.62 36.23 0.83
C LEU A 23 54.55 37.69 1.30
N SER A 24 54.24 38.66 0.41
CA SER A 24 54.10 40.05 0.79
C SER A 24 52.78 40.31 1.53
N SER A 25 51.71 39.56 1.24
CA SER A 25 50.47 39.66 1.98
C SER A 25 50.52 39.09 3.40
N THR A 26 51.45 38.13 3.65
CA THR A 26 51.62 37.54 4.99
C THR A 26 52.44 38.44 5.96
N VAL A 27 53.25 39.35 5.45
CA VAL A 27 54.12 40.22 6.28
C VAL A 27 53.35 41.48 6.75
N TRP A 28 52.25 41.89 6.09
CA TRP A 28 51.49 43.09 6.49
C TRP A 28 50.39 42.82 7.52
N ILE A 29 50.10 41.58 7.86
CA ILE A 29 49.02 41.20 8.80
C ILE A 29 49.54 41.16 10.26
N THR A 30 50.85 41.31 10.51
CA THR A 30 51.40 41.22 11.87
C THR A 30 51.52 42.55 12.64
N PHE A 31 51.03 43.67 12.12
CA PHE A 31 51.29 44.97 12.78
C PHE A 31 50.09 45.89 13.05
N THR A 32 48.87 45.42 13.15
CA THR A 32 47.79 46.23 13.78
C THR A 32 46.70 45.33 14.34
N GLY A 33 46.62 45.34 15.66
CA GLY A 33 45.35 45.19 16.37
C GLY A 33 44.76 43.78 16.36
N HIS A 34 44.44 43.32 17.52
CA HIS A 34 43.55 42.21 17.88
C HIS A 34 42.60 41.80 16.76
N ALA A 35 43.01 40.90 15.87
CA ALA A 35 42.13 40.23 14.96
C ALA A 35 41.19 39.37 15.82
N LYS A 36 39.93 39.81 15.99
CA LYS A 36 38.88 38.89 16.38
C LYS A 36 39.00 37.70 15.44
N ALA A 37 39.27 36.51 15.97
CA ALA A 37 39.22 35.25 15.20
C ALA A 37 37.90 35.30 14.44
N ALA A 38 38.01 35.22 13.12
CA ALA A 38 36.80 35.00 12.29
C ALA A 38 36.10 33.79 12.87
N PRO A 39 34.77 33.82 13.11
CA PRO A 39 34.06 32.67 13.61
C PRO A 39 34.35 31.52 12.58
N THR A 40 34.92 30.45 13.07
CA THR A 40 35.00 29.23 12.31
C THR A 40 33.63 28.98 11.73
N PRO A 41 33.42 28.80 10.41
CA PRO A 41 32.11 28.56 9.88
C PRO A 41 31.54 27.39 10.66
N ALA A 42 30.41 27.64 11.34
CA ALA A 42 29.73 26.57 12.08
C ALA A 42 29.45 25.46 11.08
N VAL A 43 30.04 24.30 11.33
CA VAL A 43 29.74 23.10 10.52
C VAL A 43 28.23 22.87 10.69
N ASP A 44 27.53 22.70 9.58
CA ASP A 44 26.10 22.42 9.61
C ASP A 44 25.87 21.21 10.54
N PRO A 45 25.03 21.30 11.57
CA PRO A 45 24.79 20.19 12.50
C PRO A 45 24.40 18.88 11.83
N SER A 46 23.83 18.95 10.62
CA SER A 46 23.49 17.79 9.80
C SER A 46 24.73 17.05 9.31
N ILE A 47 25.83 17.77 9.00
CA ILE A 47 27.10 17.18 8.54
C ILE A 47 27.82 16.49 9.71
N GLU A 48 27.81 17.09 10.90
CA GLU A 48 28.41 16.48 12.10
C GLU A 48 27.68 15.19 12.48
N SER A 49 26.35 15.18 12.41
CA SER A 49 25.52 14.00 12.70
C SER A 49 25.77 12.88 11.66
N ALA A 50 25.87 13.23 10.38
CA ALA A 50 26.19 12.27 9.32
C ALA A 50 27.60 11.68 9.48
N ALA A 51 28.59 12.51 9.87
CA ALA A 51 29.95 12.07 10.13
C ALA A 51 30.03 11.07 11.31
N LEU A 52 29.25 11.29 12.37
CA LEU A 52 29.17 10.38 13.51
C LEU A 52 28.62 9.01 13.10
N VAL A 53 27.55 8.98 12.29
CA VAL A 53 26.98 7.71 11.77
C VAL A 53 28.01 6.98 10.92
N ALA A 54 28.73 7.70 10.05
CA ALA A 54 29.77 7.12 9.21
C ALA A 54 30.94 6.56 10.03
N GLU A 55 31.37 7.26 11.11
CA GLU A 55 32.39 6.80 12.03
C GLU A 55 31.97 5.49 12.74
N VAL A 56 30.73 5.41 13.20
CA VAL A 56 30.22 4.19 13.86
C VAL A 56 30.22 3.01 12.90
N ILE A 57 29.75 3.20 11.67
CA ILE A 57 29.76 2.18 10.62
C ILE A 57 31.21 1.69 10.36
N ASP A 58 32.16 2.61 10.22
CA ASP A 58 33.55 2.27 9.95
C ASP A 58 34.21 1.52 11.14
N ARG A 59 33.90 1.89 12.39
CA ARG A 59 34.36 1.15 13.57
C ARG A 59 33.77 -0.25 13.64
N VAL A 60 32.47 -0.41 13.44
CA VAL A 60 31.82 -1.72 13.43
C VAL A 60 32.46 -2.62 12.37
N ARG A 61 32.66 -2.10 11.15
CA ARG A 61 33.30 -2.85 10.06
C ARG A 61 34.71 -3.30 10.39
N ARG A 62 35.51 -2.48 11.09
CA ARG A 62 36.91 -2.79 11.41
C ARG A 62 37.12 -3.59 12.69
N GLU A 63 36.27 -3.40 13.68
CA GLU A 63 36.57 -3.85 15.05
C GLU A 63 35.61 -4.93 15.54
N TYR A 64 34.48 -5.17 14.83
CA TYR A 64 33.55 -6.24 15.24
C TYR A 64 34.18 -7.61 15.04
N VAL A 65 33.85 -8.55 15.93
CA VAL A 65 34.47 -9.88 16.02
C VAL A 65 34.28 -10.73 14.75
N ASP A 66 33.13 -10.59 14.08
CA ASP A 66 32.83 -11.30 12.85
C ASP A 66 32.79 -10.34 11.64
N THR A 67 33.03 -10.88 10.44
CA THR A 67 32.91 -10.11 9.19
C THR A 67 31.43 -9.83 8.93
N ILE A 68 31.07 -8.56 8.73
CA ILE A 68 29.70 -8.15 8.38
C ILE A 68 29.72 -7.54 6.98
N ASP A 69 28.70 -7.84 6.19
CA ASP A 69 28.47 -7.23 4.88
C ASP A 69 28.13 -5.73 5.04
N ASP A 70 28.77 -4.87 4.26
CA ASP A 70 28.59 -3.42 4.27
C ASP A 70 27.12 -3.03 4.05
N LYS A 71 26.45 -3.71 3.12
CA LYS A 71 25.04 -3.47 2.81
C LYS A 71 24.16 -3.73 4.05
N ARG A 72 24.40 -4.82 4.75
CA ARG A 72 23.67 -5.19 5.98
C ARG A 72 23.84 -4.16 7.08
N ILE A 73 25.04 -3.59 7.27
CA ILE A 73 25.28 -2.54 8.28
C ILE A 73 24.50 -1.28 7.94
N VAL A 74 24.55 -0.84 6.68
CA VAL A 74 23.86 0.38 6.21
C VAL A 74 22.34 0.20 6.33
N GLU A 75 21.79 -0.93 5.88
CA GLU A 75 20.36 -1.21 6.03
C GLU A 75 19.92 -1.23 7.50
N ALA A 76 20.71 -1.86 8.39
CA ALA A 76 20.42 -1.88 9.81
C ALA A 76 20.41 -0.47 10.43
N ALA A 77 21.34 0.40 10.02
CA ALA A 77 21.38 1.80 10.45
C ALA A 77 20.15 2.57 9.99
N ILE A 78 19.77 2.43 8.71
CA ILE A 78 18.58 3.08 8.16
C ILE A 78 17.31 2.58 8.86
N ARG A 79 17.17 1.25 9.05
CA ARG A 79 16.04 0.65 9.78
C ARG A 79 15.96 1.20 11.22
N GLY A 80 17.10 1.34 11.91
CA GLY A 80 17.16 1.92 13.25
C GLY A 80 16.67 3.37 13.29
N ILE A 81 17.10 4.22 12.34
CA ILE A 81 16.66 5.62 12.25
C ILE A 81 15.13 5.72 12.05
N VAL A 82 14.57 4.85 11.23
CA VAL A 82 13.15 4.92 10.85
C VAL A 82 12.25 4.28 11.91
N ALA A 83 12.71 3.22 12.56
CA ALA A 83 11.93 2.50 13.58
C ALA A 83 11.57 3.35 14.80
N ASP A 84 12.36 4.39 15.10
CA ASP A 84 12.14 5.31 16.23
C ASP A 84 11.13 6.44 15.91
N LEU A 85 10.62 6.52 14.68
CA LEU A 85 9.69 7.58 14.27
C LEU A 85 8.24 7.21 14.63
N ASP A 86 7.75 6.10 14.16
CA ASP A 86 6.41 5.55 14.41
C ASP A 86 6.29 4.09 13.90
N GLN A 87 5.19 3.42 14.25
CA GLN A 87 4.95 2.00 13.89
C GLN A 87 4.66 1.75 12.39
N HIS A 88 4.49 2.81 11.58
CA HIS A 88 4.11 2.72 10.16
C HIS A 88 5.24 3.14 9.22
N SER A 89 6.22 3.86 9.73
CA SER A 89 7.42 4.25 8.98
C SER A 89 8.41 3.09 8.97
N THR A 90 8.97 2.76 7.79
CA THR A 90 9.92 1.66 7.66
C THR A 90 10.80 1.82 6.42
N PHE A 91 11.99 1.23 6.47
CA PHE A 91 12.81 0.98 5.29
C PHE A 91 12.29 -0.28 4.60
N LEU A 92 12.18 -0.23 3.29
CA LEU A 92 11.78 -1.32 2.42
C LEU A 92 12.98 -1.76 1.60
N ASP A 93 13.37 -3.03 1.69
CA ASP A 93 14.27 -3.63 0.73
C ASP A 93 13.58 -3.82 -0.63
N ALA A 94 14.30 -4.34 -1.61
CA ALA A 94 13.78 -4.46 -2.98
C ALA A 94 12.56 -5.37 -3.07
N GLU A 95 12.51 -6.46 -2.31
CA GLU A 95 11.39 -7.39 -2.27
C GLU A 95 10.16 -6.75 -1.61
N GLN A 96 10.33 -6.14 -0.44
CA GLN A 96 9.28 -5.42 0.27
C GLN A 96 8.72 -4.24 -0.53
N TYR A 97 9.58 -3.53 -1.25
CA TYR A 97 9.14 -2.43 -2.10
C TYR A 97 8.33 -2.93 -3.30
N GLU A 98 8.75 -4.04 -3.92
CA GLU A 98 8.00 -4.67 -5.00
C GLU A 98 6.64 -5.20 -4.53
N ASP A 99 6.55 -5.80 -3.35
CA ASP A 99 5.27 -6.24 -2.77
C ASP A 99 4.30 -5.07 -2.53
N ILE A 100 4.82 -3.92 -2.05
CA ILE A 100 4.00 -2.70 -1.94
C ILE A 100 3.56 -2.22 -3.32
N ARG A 101 4.45 -2.22 -4.31
CA ARG A 101 4.13 -1.82 -5.68
C ARG A 101 3.00 -2.67 -6.26
N ILE A 102 3.08 -4.00 -6.09
CA ILE A 102 2.06 -4.95 -6.54
C ILE A 102 0.71 -4.69 -5.84
N SER A 103 0.73 -4.55 -4.52
CA SER A 103 -0.50 -4.28 -3.76
C SER A 103 -1.13 -2.93 -4.10
N THR A 104 -0.33 -2.00 -4.59
CA THR A 104 -0.74 -0.65 -4.99
C THR A 104 -1.33 -0.64 -6.41
N THR A 105 -0.62 -1.23 -7.38
CA THR A 105 -1.10 -1.29 -8.77
C THR A 105 -2.26 -2.27 -8.94
N GLY A 106 -2.37 -3.28 -8.07
CA GLY A 106 -3.32 -4.38 -8.23
C GLY A 106 -2.92 -5.37 -9.33
N ASN A 107 -1.73 -5.17 -9.92
CA ASN A 107 -1.22 -6.02 -11.00
C ASN A 107 0.16 -6.56 -10.65
N TYR A 108 0.41 -7.80 -10.98
CA TYR A 108 1.74 -8.39 -10.92
C TYR A 108 1.97 -9.36 -12.08
N THR A 109 3.21 -9.62 -12.40
CA THR A 109 3.53 -10.64 -13.40
C THR A 109 3.87 -11.95 -12.73
N GLY A 110 3.11 -12.99 -13.06
CA GLY A 110 3.28 -14.31 -12.46
C GLY A 110 2.34 -15.35 -13.02
N VAL A 111 2.09 -16.40 -12.24
CA VAL A 111 1.26 -17.55 -12.66
C VAL A 111 -0.21 -17.43 -12.24
N GLY A 112 -0.57 -16.48 -11.39
CA GLY A 112 -1.96 -16.26 -10.94
C GLY A 112 -2.45 -17.30 -9.95
N LEU A 113 -1.79 -17.41 -8.81
CA LEU A 113 -2.20 -18.25 -7.68
C LEU A 113 -2.40 -17.40 -6.44
N ASP A 114 -3.53 -17.58 -5.78
CA ASP A 114 -3.72 -17.19 -4.39
C ASP A 114 -3.24 -18.36 -3.52
N VAL A 115 -2.32 -18.09 -2.59
CA VAL A 115 -1.66 -19.13 -1.80
C VAL A 115 -1.67 -18.81 -0.31
N ASN A 116 -1.84 -19.85 0.52
CA ASN A 116 -1.63 -19.78 1.95
C ASN A 116 -0.25 -20.31 2.32
N LEU A 117 0.48 -19.54 3.14
CA LEU A 117 1.82 -19.86 3.62
C LEU A 117 1.75 -20.30 5.08
N GLU A 118 1.46 -21.57 5.32
CA GLU A 118 1.31 -22.11 6.67
C GLU A 118 2.08 -23.42 6.84
N GLY A 119 2.72 -23.59 7.97
CA GLY A 119 3.47 -24.79 8.31
C GLY A 119 4.63 -25.10 7.33
N GLY A 120 5.23 -24.07 6.74
CA GLY A 120 6.33 -24.24 5.78
C GLY A 120 5.91 -24.78 4.41
N LYS A 121 4.62 -24.65 4.06
CA LYS A 121 4.05 -25.11 2.80
C LYS A 121 3.42 -23.96 2.05
N VAL A 122 3.39 -24.06 0.73
CA VAL A 122 2.63 -23.19 -0.18
C VAL A 122 1.41 -23.97 -0.64
N THR A 123 0.27 -23.67 -0.03
CA THR A 123 -1.01 -24.33 -0.39
C THR A 123 -1.83 -23.38 -1.25
N VAL A 124 -2.32 -23.87 -2.39
CA VAL A 124 -3.18 -23.11 -3.28
C VAL A 124 -4.55 -22.90 -2.63
N VAL A 125 -4.92 -21.66 -2.38
CA VAL A 125 -6.27 -21.28 -1.94
C VAL A 125 -7.19 -21.29 -3.14
N ALA A 126 -6.78 -20.61 -4.23
CA ALA A 126 -7.45 -20.65 -5.53
C ALA A 126 -6.50 -20.19 -6.65
N PRO A 127 -6.61 -20.73 -7.87
CA PRO A 127 -6.10 -20.07 -9.04
C PRO A 127 -6.97 -18.84 -9.35
N LEU A 128 -6.35 -17.78 -9.87
CA LEU A 128 -7.06 -16.56 -10.28
C LEU A 128 -7.70 -16.76 -11.66
N ASP A 129 -8.92 -16.26 -11.84
CA ASP A 129 -9.69 -16.43 -13.07
C ASP A 129 -8.93 -15.89 -14.31
N GLY A 130 -8.89 -16.69 -15.36
CA GLY A 130 -8.21 -16.37 -16.62
C GLY A 130 -6.68 -16.43 -16.55
N ALA A 131 -6.10 -16.71 -15.37
CA ALA A 131 -4.66 -16.79 -15.20
C ALA A 131 -4.04 -18.11 -15.69
N PRO A 132 -2.71 -18.14 -15.94
CA PRO A 132 -2.03 -19.35 -16.43
C PRO A 132 -2.24 -20.60 -15.56
N ALA A 133 -2.28 -20.43 -14.25
CA ALA A 133 -2.47 -21.55 -13.32
C ALA A 133 -3.86 -22.19 -13.43
N GLU A 134 -4.91 -21.36 -13.59
CA GLU A 134 -6.27 -21.86 -13.82
C GLU A 134 -6.36 -22.62 -15.15
N GLN A 135 -5.84 -22.00 -16.22
CA GLN A 135 -5.85 -22.60 -17.55
C GLN A 135 -5.10 -23.94 -17.63
N ALA A 136 -4.06 -24.09 -16.80
CA ALA A 136 -3.30 -25.33 -16.69
C ALA A 136 -3.99 -26.40 -15.83
N GLY A 137 -5.05 -26.06 -15.08
CA GLY A 137 -5.81 -27.00 -14.25
C GLY A 137 -5.22 -27.21 -12.84
N ILE A 138 -4.54 -26.22 -12.28
CA ILE A 138 -4.21 -26.18 -10.86
C ILE A 138 -5.50 -25.94 -10.08
N LEU A 139 -5.67 -26.61 -8.94
CA LEU A 139 -6.91 -26.63 -8.17
C LEU A 139 -6.69 -26.13 -6.74
N PRO A 140 -7.75 -25.61 -6.07
CA PRO A 140 -7.73 -25.34 -4.64
C PRO A 140 -7.32 -26.58 -3.83
N GLY A 141 -6.46 -26.40 -2.83
CA GLY A 141 -5.91 -27.46 -2.00
C GLY A 141 -4.65 -28.13 -2.56
N ASP A 142 -4.24 -27.82 -3.78
CA ASP A 142 -2.94 -28.27 -4.31
C ASP A 142 -1.80 -27.66 -3.47
N ILE A 143 -0.71 -28.41 -3.28
CA ILE A 143 0.46 -27.97 -2.54
C ILE A 143 1.64 -27.85 -3.50
N VAL A 144 2.19 -26.65 -3.66
CA VAL A 144 3.39 -26.44 -4.48
C VAL A 144 4.58 -27.03 -3.74
N SER A 145 5.23 -28.02 -4.33
CA SER A 145 6.37 -28.74 -3.77
C SER A 145 7.72 -28.29 -4.32
N ALA A 146 7.75 -27.78 -5.57
CA ALA A 146 8.95 -27.18 -6.17
C ALA A 146 8.57 -26.12 -7.21
N VAL A 147 9.49 -25.16 -7.41
CA VAL A 147 9.44 -24.11 -8.44
C VAL A 147 10.75 -24.15 -9.22
N ASP A 148 10.69 -24.38 -10.56
CA ASP A 148 11.86 -24.54 -11.44
C ASP A 148 12.88 -25.56 -10.89
N ASP A 149 12.39 -26.76 -10.55
CA ASP A 149 13.13 -27.87 -9.94
C ASP A 149 13.76 -27.55 -8.56
N VAL A 150 13.52 -26.37 -7.98
CA VAL A 150 13.97 -26.00 -6.62
C VAL A 150 12.85 -26.33 -5.63
N PRO A 151 13.08 -27.24 -4.68
CA PRO A 151 12.08 -27.59 -3.67
C PRO A 151 11.67 -26.38 -2.83
N VAL A 152 10.39 -26.32 -2.45
CA VAL A 152 9.89 -25.32 -1.49
C VAL A 152 10.54 -25.60 -0.14
N SER A 153 11.25 -24.60 0.40
CA SER A 153 11.88 -24.67 1.72
C SER A 153 10.92 -24.17 2.80
N ALA A 154 10.74 -24.94 3.84
CA ALA A 154 9.95 -24.52 4.99
C ALA A 154 10.57 -23.32 5.74
N GLU A 155 11.88 -23.11 5.57
CA GLU A 155 12.62 -21.99 6.17
C GLU A 155 12.54 -20.72 5.34
N ASP A 156 12.27 -20.85 4.02
CA ASP A 156 12.21 -19.74 3.06
C ASP A 156 11.09 -19.93 2.04
N VAL A 157 9.86 -19.92 2.51
CA VAL A 157 8.65 -20.07 1.67
C VAL A 157 8.45 -18.85 0.77
N ALA A 158 8.80 -17.66 1.27
CA ALA A 158 8.66 -16.39 0.53
C ALA A 158 9.48 -16.38 -0.76
N SER A 159 10.75 -16.84 -0.72
CA SER A 159 11.59 -16.99 -1.91
C SER A 159 10.99 -17.94 -2.95
N SER A 160 10.28 -18.99 -2.50
CA SER A 160 9.58 -19.91 -3.41
C SER A 160 8.42 -19.22 -4.13
N VAL A 161 7.67 -18.36 -3.44
CA VAL A 161 6.60 -17.54 -4.04
C VAL A 161 7.19 -16.48 -4.97
N ALA A 162 8.28 -15.82 -4.59
CA ALA A 162 8.97 -14.85 -5.43
C ALA A 162 9.41 -15.46 -6.79
N ARG A 163 9.87 -16.71 -6.81
CA ARG A 163 10.22 -17.42 -8.04
C ARG A 163 9.03 -17.70 -8.97
N MET A 164 7.79 -17.72 -8.47
CA MET A 164 6.60 -17.83 -9.33
C MET A 164 6.32 -16.54 -10.10
N ARG A 165 6.86 -15.41 -9.64
CA ARG A 165 6.83 -14.10 -10.30
C ARG A 165 8.01 -13.98 -11.29
N GLY A 166 8.02 -12.97 -12.14
CA GLY A 166 9.11 -12.68 -13.08
C GLY A 166 8.61 -11.91 -14.30
N GLU A 167 9.47 -11.76 -15.32
CA GLU A 167 9.14 -11.03 -16.54
C GLU A 167 8.00 -11.67 -17.32
N PRO A 168 7.07 -10.87 -17.92
CA PRO A 168 6.00 -11.39 -18.76
C PRO A 168 6.54 -12.23 -19.92
N GLY A 169 5.87 -13.33 -20.23
CA GLY A 169 6.25 -14.24 -21.31
C GLY A 169 7.36 -15.21 -20.96
N THR A 170 7.97 -15.11 -19.76
CA THR A 170 8.92 -16.14 -19.30
C THR A 170 8.20 -17.38 -18.76
N SER A 171 8.85 -18.54 -18.87
CA SER A 171 8.30 -19.80 -18.37
C SER A 171 8.72 -20.05 -16.93
N VAL A 172 7.87 -20.74 -16.19
CA VAL A 172 8.15 -21.31 -14.87
C VAL A 172 7.51 -22.69 -14.77
N THR A 173 8.17 -23.62 -14.09
CA THR A 173 7.63 -24.95 -13.85
C THR A 173 7.26 -25.10 -12.39
N LEU A 174 6.03 -25.55 -12.13
CA LEU A 174 5.55 -25.87 -10.79
C LEU A 174 5.37 -27.38 -10.66
N ASP A 175 5.98 -27.98 -9.65
CA ASP A 175 5.64 -29.32 -9.20
C ASP A 175 4.64 -29.22 -8.05
N VAL A 176 3.50 -29.89 -8.19
CA VAL A 176 2.35 -29.72 -7.30
C VAL A 176 1.92 -31.08 -6.75
N MET A 177 1.78 -31.18 -5.44
CA MET A 177 1.19 -32.36 -4.79
C MET A 177 -0.31 -32.12 -4.60
N ARG A 178 -1.11 -32.92 -5.30
CA ARG A 178 -2.58 -32.87 -5.18
C ARG A 178 -3.06 -33.87 -4.14
N PRO A 179 -3.95 -33.49 -3.20
CA PRO A 179 -4.54 -34.43 -2.25
C PRO A 179 -5.14 -35.64 -2.97
N GLY A 180 -4.70 -36.85 -2.57
CA GLY A 180 -5.11 -38.12 -3.21
C GLY A 180 -4.25 -38.56 -4.38
N SER A 181 -3.17 -37.86 -4.72
CA SER A 181 -2.16 -38.31 -5.72
C SER A 181 -0.86 -38.65 -5.00
N ASP A 182 -0.28 -39.80 -5.35
CA ASP A 182 1.01 -40.23 -4.79
C ASP A 182 2.22 -39.66 -5.55
N THR A 183 2.00 -38.98 -6.67
CA THR A 183 3.06 -38.39 -7.49
C THR A 183 2.79 -36.95 -7.78
N PRO A 184 3.86 -36.09 -7.79
CA PRO A 184 3.72 -34.71 -8.17
C PRO A 184 3.17 -34.55 -9.59
N LEU A 185 2.30 -33.58 -9.77
CA LEU A 185 1.85 -33.10 -11.08
C LEU A 185 2.76 -31.96 -11.50
N ARG A 186 3.24 -31.98 -12.74
CA ARG A 186 4.14 -30.97 -13.27
C ARG A 186 3.40 -30.06 -14.23
N PHE A 187 3.45 -28.75 -13.96
CA PHE A 187 2.82 -27.70 -14.74
C PHE A 187 3.89 -26.74 -15.29
N ALA A 188 3.99 -26.65 -16.62
CA ALA A 188 4.79 -25.62 -17.29
C ALA A 188 3.88 -24.42 -17.58
N LEU A 189 4.16 -23.28 -16.96
CA LEU A 189 3.33 -22.08 -17.02
C LEU A 189 4.11 -20.95 -17.67
N THR A 190 3.41 -20.08 -18.39
CA THR A 190 3.98 -18.82 -18.88
C THR A 190 3.51 -17.71 -17.98
N ARG A 191 4.44 -16.92 -17.43
CA ARG A 191 4.09 -15.75 -16.61
C ARG A 191 3.38 -14.70 -17.45
N THR A 192 2.28 -14.20 -16.94
CA THR A 192 1.50 -13.13 -17.57
C THR A 192 1.24 -12.02 -16.56
N GLU A 193 0.80 -10.88 -17.02
CA GLU A 193 0.21 -9.88 -16.13
C GLU A 193 -1.08 -10.44 -15.55
N VAL A 194 -1.18 -10.44 -14.23
CA VAL A 194 -2.30 -10.96 -13.46
C VAL A 194 -2.92 -9.82 -12.69
N HIS A 195 -4.22 -9.65 -12.86
CA HIS A 195 -5.00 -8.66 -12.14
C HIS A 195 -5.55 -9.23 -10.83
N VAL A 196 -5.22 -8.58 -9.70
CA VAL A 196 -5.75 -8.93 -8.39
C VAL A 196 -7.11 -8.28 -8.21
N ARG A 197 -8.16 -9.08 -8.21
CA ARG A 197 -9.52 -8.56 -8.00
C ARG A 197 -9.69 -8.03 -6.58
N THR A 198 -9.88 -6.74 -6.47
CA THR A 198 -10.19 -6.06 -5.19
C THR A 198 -11.68 -5.90 -4.94
N VAL A 199 -12.50 -6.02 -5.98
CA VAL A 199 -13.95 -5.86 -5.96
C VAL A 199 -14.64 -7.20 -6.22
N GLN A 200 -15.60 -7.52 -5.39
CA GLN A 200 -16.49 -8.66 -5.56
C GLN A 200 -17.92 -8.16 -5.42
N SER A 201 -18.81 -8.56 -6.33
CA SER A 201 -20.21 -8.16 -6.29
C SER A 201 -21.14 -9.36 -6.38
N GLU A 202 -22.34 -9.24 -5.82
CA GLU A 202 -23.39 -10.25 -5.90
C GLU A 202 -24.77 -9.57 -5.87
N TYR A 203 -25.65 -9.90 -6.82
CA TYR A 203 -27.04 -9.52 -6.76
C TYR A 203 -27.79 -10.45 -5.81
N LEU A 204 -28.31 -9.91 -4.72
CA LEU A 204 -28.98 -10.67 -3.65
C LEU A 204 -30.47 -10.94 -3.94
N GLY A 205 -31.00 -10.39 -5.02
CA GLY A 205 -32.44 -10.41 -5.36
C GLY A 205 -33.22 -9.22 -4.78
N ASN A 206 -34.43 -9.02 -5.24
CA ASN A 206 -35.35 -7.97 -4.79
C ASN A 206 -34.73 -6.54 -4.87
N GLY A 207 -33.98 -6.24 -5.91
CA GLY A 207 -33.34 -4.94 -6.07
C GLY A 207 -32.15 -4.69 -5.12
N LEU A 208 -31.64 -5.68 -4.41
CA LEU A 208 -30.54 -5.52 -3.46
C LEU A 208 -29.20 -5.99 -4.04
N GLY A 209 -28.21 -5.11 -4.01
CA GLY A 209 -26.82 -5.37 -4.39
C GLY A 209 -25.92 -5.50 -3.18
N TYR A 210 -24.86 -6.28 -3.35
CA TYR A 210 -23.75 -6.38 -2.41
C TYR A 210 -22.44 -6.21 -3.16
N VAL A 211 -21.58 -5.34 -2.64
CA VAL A 211 -20.22 -5.14 -3.14
C VAL A 211 -19.25 -5.20 -1.97
N ARG A 212 -18.20 -6.00 -2.11
CA ARG A 212 -17.12 -6.09 -1.17
C ARG A 212 -15.85 -5.54 -1.78
N LEU A 213 -15.18 -4.65 -1.07
CA LEU A 213 -13.83 -4.20 -1.38
C LEU A 213 -12.86 -4.84 -0.40
N SER A 214 -11.90 -5.63 -0.90
CA SER A 214 -10.88 -6.27 -0.06
C SER A 214 -9.67 -5.38 0.20
N SER A 215 -9.37 -4.45 -0.71
CA SER A 215 -8.32 -3.43 -0.61
C SER A 215 -8.59 -2.31 -1.61
N PHE A 216 -7.74 -1.27 -1.61
CA PHE A 216 -7.80 -0.16 -2.56
C PHE A 216 -6.55 -0.14 -3.44
N ALA A 217 -6.66 -0.64 -4.68
CA ALA A 217 -5.66 -0.61 -5.73
C ALA A 217 -6.06 0.39 -6.83
N GLU A 218 -5.19 0.65 -7.79
CA GLU A 218 -5.46 1.59 -8.90
C GLU A 218 -6.72 1.25 -9.69
N SER A 219 -7.03 -0.05 -9.84
CA SER A 219 -8.20 -0.52 -10.59
C SER A 219 -9.51 -0.48 -9.80
N THR A 220 -9.47 -0.37 -8.47
CA THR A 220 -10.63 -0.63 -7.59
C THR A 220 -11.84 0.24 -7.92
N ALA A 221 -11.65 1.53 -8.23
CA ALA A 221 -12.77 2.41 -8.59
C ALA A 221 -13.42 1.98 -9.92
N GLY A 222 -12.62 1.68 -10.94
CA GLY A 222 -13.14 1.18 -12.21
C GLY A 222 -13.84 -0.18 -12.10
N ASP A 223 -13.31 -1.07 -11.25
CA ASP A 223 -13.94 -2.37 -10.97
C ASP A 223 -15.26 -2.20 -10.19
N LEU A 224 -15.34 -1.21 -9.29
CA LEU A 224 -16.57 -0.86 -8.57
C LEU A 224 -17.65 -0.31 -9.53
N ASP A 225 -17.29 0.62 -10.40
CA ASP A 225 -18.18 1.17 -11.42
C ASP A 225 -18.73 0.05 -12.34
N GLN A 226 -17.87 -0.89 -12.77
CA GLN A 226 -18.33 -2.06 -13.52
C GLN A 226 -19.28 -2.94 -12.70
N ALA A 227 -18.96 -3.19 -11.42
CA ALA A 227 -19.83 -3.97 -10.52
C ALA A 227 -21.21 -3.30 -10.31
N ALA A 228 -21.25 -1.97 -10.20
CA ALA A 228 -22.50 -1.21 -10.08
C ALA A 228 -23.37 -1.35 -11.36
N ARG A 229 -22.76 -1.26 -12.54
CA ARG A 229 -23.46 -1.52 -13.82
C ARG A 229 -24.01 -2.94 -13.90
N ASP A 230 -23.21 -3.93 -13.52
CA ASP A 230 -23.61 -5.35 -13.56
C ASP A 230 -24.76 -5.62 -12.59
N LEU A 231 -24.74 -5.04 -11.40
CA LEU A 231 -25.82 -5.14 -10.41
C LEU A 231 -27.12 -4.48 -10.91
N THR A 232 -27.02 -3.30 -11.51
CA THR A 232 -28.15 -2.60 -12.12
C THR A 232 -28.74 -3.42 -13.28
N ALA A 233 -27.90 -3.99 -14.12
CA ALA A 233 -28.34 -4.88 -15.19
C ALA A 233 -29.02 -6.16 -14.67
N ALA A 234 -28.50 -6.74 -13.56
CA ALA A 234 -29.07 -7.92 -12.92
C ALA A 234 -30.40 -7.63 -12.22
N ALA A 235 -30.60 -6.42 -11.68
CA ALA A 235 -31.87 -5.96 -11.11
C ALA A 235 -32.96 -5.79 -12.20
N GLY A 236 -32.57 -5.40 -13.41
CA GLY A 236 -33.46 -5.32 -14.57
C GLY A 236 -34.55 -4.30 -14.40
N ARG A 237 -35.83 -4.75 -14.47
CA ARG A 237 -37.00 -3.86 -14.34
C ARG A 237 -37.27 -3.38 -12.92
N ASP A 238 -36.69 -4.08 -11.93
CA ASP A 238 -36.96 -3.79 -10.51
C ASP A 238 -36.07 -2.67 -9.96
N GLU A 239 -35.15 -2.14 -10.79
CA GLU A 239 -34.15 -1.16 -10.41
C GLU A 239 -33.30 -1.61 -9.19
N LEU A 240 -32.14 -1.01 -8.98
CA LEU A 240 -31.34 -1.25 -7.79
C LEU A 240 -31.91 -0.42 -6.64
N LEU A 241 -32.56 -1.08 -5.69
CA LEU A 241 -33.29 -0.46 -4.56
C LEU A 241 -32.38 -0.23 -3.34
N GLY A 242 -31.20 -0.83 -3.32
CA GLY A 242 -30.24 -0.67 -2.24
C GLY A 242 -28.94 -1.42 -2.45
N LEU A 243 -27.89 -0.90 -1.82
CA LEU A 243 -26.53 -1.43 -1.91
C LEU A 243 -25.92 -1.62 -0.52
N VAL A 244 -25.28 -2.76 -0.31
CA VAL A 244 -24.37 -2.98 0.81
C VAL A 244 -22.94 -2.89 0.30
N LEU A 245 -22.16 -1.93 0.81
CA LEU A 245 -20.73 -1.79 0.58
C LEU A 245 -19.97 -2.41 1.76
N ASP A 246 -19.32 -3.56 1.55
CA ASP A 246 -18.61 -4.27 2.61
C ASP A 246 -17.11 -3.93 2.60
N LEU A 247 -16.70 -3.20 3.62
CA LEU A 247 -15.29 -2.81 3.89
C LEU A 247 -14.70 -3.59 5.08
N ARG A 248 -15.39 -4.62 5.58
CA ARG A 248 -14.88 -5.43 6.70
C ARG A 248 -13.59 -6.14 6.31
N SER A 249 -12.62 -6.11 7.22
CA SER A 249 -11.28 -6.68 7.03
C SER A 249 -10.52 -6.12 5.82
N ASN A 250 -10.87 -4.91 5.37
CA ASN A 250 -10.14 -4.17 4.37
C ASN A 250 -9.13 -3.24 5.06
N PRO A 251 -7.80 -3.51 4.98
CA PRO A 251 -6.76 -2.74 5.68
C PRO A 251 -6.49 -1.37 5.03
N GLY A 252 -7.17 -1.05 3.95
CA GLY A 252 -6.96 0.15 3.15
C GLY A 252 -6.24 -0.13 1.83
N GLY A 253 -5.40 0.80 1.43
CA GLY A 253 -4.65 0.80 0.18
C GLY A 253 -4.35 2.23 -0.26
N LEU A 254 -4.48 2.50 -1.57
CA LEU A 254 -4.22 3.80 -2.17
C LEU A 254 -5.22 4.86 -1.71
N LEU A 255 -4.69 6.03 -1.34
CA LEU A 255 -5.50 7.21 -1.04
C LEU A 255 -6.34 7.64 -2.25
N ASP A 256 -5.71 7.74 -3.42
CA ASP A 256 -6.38 8.20 -4.65
C ASP A 256 -7.53 7.25 -5.04
N SER A 257 -7.34 5.95 -4.87
CA SER A 257 -8.39 4.96 -5.10
C SER A 257 -9.56 5.10 -4.11
N ALA A 258 -9.27 5.36 -2.83
CA ALA A 258 -10.32 5.63 -1.84
C ALA A 258 -11.11 6.91 -2.15
N VAL A 259 -10.43 7.95 -2.64
CA VAL A 259 -11.07 9.19 -3.10
C VAL A 259 -11.99 8.90 -4.27
N GLN A 260 -11.51 8.18 -5.29
CA GLN A 260 -12.33 7.80 -6.45
C GLN A 260 -13.52 6.91 -6.06
N VAL A 261 -13.33 5.94 -5.17
CA VAL A 261 -14.43 5.10 -4.65
C VAL A 261 -15.45 5.94 -3.88
N ALA A 262 -15.03 6.91 -3.06
CA ALA A 262 -15.97 7.79 -2.37
C ALA A 262 -16.70 8.74 -3.33
N ASP A 263 -16.03 9.17 -4.40
CA ASP A 263 -16.55 9.99 -5.47
C ASP A 263 -17.74 9.31 -6.19
N GLU A 264 -17.70 7.99 -6.40
CA GLU A 264 -18.79 7.21 -7.00
C GLU A 264 -20.13 7.31 -6.23
N PHE A 265 -20.09 7.72 -4.96
CA PHE A 265 -21.28 7.84 -4.10
C PHE A 265 -21.67 9.28 -3.78
N LEU A 266 -20.86 10.27 -4.08
CA LEU A 266 -21.03 11.65 -3.64
C LEU A 266 -21.27 12.60 -4.82
N ASP A 267 -22.19 13.52 -4.67
CA ASP A 267 -22.46 14.59 -5.64
C ASP A 267 -21.73 15.88 -5.21
N GLY A 268 -20.43 15.77 -4.92
CA GLY A 268 -19.59 16.90 -4.51
C GLY A 268 -19.27 16.98 -3.02
N GLY A 269 -18.49 17.96 -2.65
CA GLY A 269 -18.01 18.20 -1.28
C GLY A 269 -16.67 17.53 -0.97
N ILE A 270 -16.11 17.86 0.19
CA ILE A 270 -14.80 17.35 0.63
C ILE A 270 -14.94 15.85 0.97
N ILE A 271 -14.01 15.03 0.48
CA ILE A 271 -13.87 13.62 0.84
C ILE A 271 -12.88 13.46 2.00
N VAL A 272 -11.72 14.10 1.90
CA VAL A 272 -10.65 13.98 2.89
C VAL A 272 -9.73 15.19 2.85
N THR A 273 -9.24 15.64 4.00
CA THR A 273 -8.22 16.67 4.12
C THR A 273 -6.97 16.08 4.75
N GLY A 274 -5.80 16.39 4.19
CA GLY A 274 -4.50 15.98 4.72
C GLY A 274 -3.72 17.15 5.34
N THR A 275 -3.15 16.92 6.52
CA THR A 275 -2.29 17.89 7.21
C THR A 275 -0.90 17.30 7.44
N GLY A 276 0.15 18.01 7.03
CA GLY A 276 1.52 17.59 7.17
C GLY A 276 2.51 18.75 7.29
N ARG A 277 3.75 18.45 7.68
CA ARG A 277 4.80 19.47 7.87
C ARG A 277 5.21 20.13 6.55
N MET A 278 5.35 19.36 5.49
CA MET A 278 5.70 19.86 4.17
C MET A 278 4.45 20.33 3.43
N ARG A 279 4.56 21.39 2.62
CA ARG A 279 3.43 21.91 1.83
C ARG A 279 2.81 20.83 0.91
N LYS A 280 3.62 19.97 0.31
CA LYS A 280 3.17 18.84 -0.54
C LYS A 280 2.46 17.73 0.26
N ALA A 281 2.55 17.75 1.57
CA ALA A 281 1.87 16.82 2.48
C ALA A 281 0.57 17.41 3.06
N GLN A 282 0.16 18.59 2.56
CA GLN A 282 -1.11 19.26 2.86
C GLN A 282 -1.95 19.18 1.58
N PHE A 283 -3.13 18.60 1.68
CA PHE A 283 -4.01 18.38 0.54
C PHE A 283 -5.48 18.38 0.98
N GLU A 284 -6.36 18.64 0.02
CA GLU A 284 -7.80 18.50 0.13
C GLU A 284 -8.28 17.78 -1.13
N GLN A 285 -9.05 16.72 -0.95
CA GLN A 285 -9.67 15.97 -2.02
C GLN A 285 -11.18 16.11 -1.90
N SER A 286 -11.83 16.46 -3.00
CA SER A 286 -13.26 16.67 -3.08
C SER A 286 -13.87 15.77 -4.14
N ALA A 287 -15.14 15.43 -3.97
CA ALA A 287 -15.93 14.73 -4.97
C ALA A 287 -16.26 15.66 -6.13
N ASN A 288 -16.41 15.06 -7.31
CA ASN A 288 -16.93 15.69 -8.49
C ASN A 288 -18.48 15.79 -8.43
N GLU A 289 -19.08 16.50 -9.37
CA GLU A 289 -20.54 16.49 -9.53
C GLU A 289 -20.99 15.15 -10.15
N GLY A 290 -22.02 14.52 -9.57
CA GLY A 290 -22.66 13.30 -10.05
C GLY A 290 -22.42 12.09 -9.14
N ASP A 291 -23.50 11.51 -8.61
CA ASP A 291 -23.51 10.23 -7.89
C ASP A 291 -23.75 9.11 -8.90
N ALA A 292 -22.74 8.27 -9.14
CA ALA A 292 -22.82 7.17 -10.11
C ALA A 292 -23.91 6.12 -9.77
N LEU A 293 -24.35 6.09 -8.52
CA LEU A 293 -25.44 5.22 -8.04
C LEU A 293 -26.78 5.96 -7.91
N GLU A 294 -26.86 7.20 -8.42
CA GLU A 294 -28.11 7.99 -8.52
C GLU A 294 -28.92 8.02 -7.20
N GLY A 295 -28.24 8.09 -6.06
CA GLY A 295 -28.88 8.16 -4.74
C GLY A 295 -29.39 6.81 -4.21
N VAL A 296 -29.03 5.67 -4.79
CA VAL A 296 -29.38 4.34 -4.28
C VAL A 296 -29.05 4.24 -2.79
N PRO A 297 -30.03 3.91 -1.90
CA PRO A 297 -29.78 3.75 -0.48
C PRO A 297 -28.62 2.80 -0.21
N THR A 298 -27.61 3.27 0.50
CA THR A 298 -26.37 2.54 0.72
C THR A 298 -26.09 2.37 2.20
N VAL A 299 -25.65 1.17 2.59
CA VAL A 299 -25.13 0.86 3.93
C VAL A 299 -23.70 0.35 3.80
N VAL A 300 -22.80 0.87 4.63
CA VAL A 300 -21.40 0.45 4.67
C VAL A 300 -21.15 -0.46 5.86
N LEU A 301 -20.62 -1.66 5.62
CA LEU A 301 -20.20 -2.58 6.68
C LEU A 301 -18.72 -2.36 7.03
N VAL A 302 -18.43 -2.25 8.33
CA VAL A 302 -17.06 -2.08 8.84
C VAL A 302 -16.80 -2.96 10.06
N ASN A 303 -15.52 -3.25 10.33
CA ASN A 303 -15.07 -3.92 11.56
C ASN A 303 -13.73 -3.37 12.05
N GLY A 304 -13.21 -3.89 13.15
CA GLY A 304 -11.93 -3.48 13.75
C GLY A 304 -10.71 -3.64 12.85
N SER A 305 -10.81 -4.37 11.74
CA SER A 305 -9.77 -4.52 10.72
C SER A 305 -9.98 -3.62 9.50
N SER A 306 -11.07 -2.85 9.44
CA SER A 306 -11.25 -1.78 8.45
C SER A 306 -10.34 -0.62 8.80
N ALA A 307 -9.40 -0.24 7.92
CA ALA A 307 -8.36 0.73 8.26
C ALA A 307 -8.01 1.67 7.08
N SER A 308 -7.43 2.85 7.40
CA SER A 308 -6.83 3.76 6.42
C SER A 308 -7.81 4.20 5.32
N ALA A 309 -7.59 3.80 4.05
CA ALA A 309 -8.46 4.11 2.91
C ALA A 309 -9.92 3.71 3.15
N SER A 310 -10.18 2.57 3.80
CA SER A 310 -11.54 2.16 4.21
C SER A 310 -12.18 3.18 5.16
N GLU A 311 -11.38 3.76 6.05
CA GLU A 311 -11.86 4.77 7.00
C GLU A 311 -12.10 6.13 6.34
N ILE A 312 -11.37 6.43 5.25
CA ILE A 312 -11.65 7.61 4.42
C ILE A 312 -13.01 7.47 3.77
N VAL A 313 -13.29 6.34 3.08
CA VAL A 313 -14.57 6.09 2.43
C VAL A 313 -15.70 6.09 3.45
N ALA A 314 -15.60 5.29 4.52
CA ALA A 314 -16.63 5.20 5.54
C ALA A 314 -16.88 6.56 6.22
N GLY A 315 -15.81 7.30 6.55
CA GLY A 315 -15.90 8.62 7.18
C GLY A 315 -16.49 9.69 6.26
N ALA A 316 -16.15 9.67 4.98
CA ALA A 316 -16.72 10.58 3.99
C ALA A 316 -18.22 10.33 3.81
N LEU A 317 -18.62 9.09 3.56
CA LEU A 317 -20.02 8.73 3.37
C LEU A 317 -20.87 8.98 4.63
N GLN A 318 -20.29 8.76 5.83
CA GLN A 318 -20.93 9.08 7.10
C GLN A 318 -21.15 10.59 7.29
N ASP A 319 -20.06 11.38 7.11
CA ASP A 319 -20.13 12.83 7.36
C ASP A 319 -21.04 13.56 6.35
N HIS A 320 -21.15 13.06 5.12
CA HIS A 320 -22.11 13.55 4.14
C HIS A 320 -23.54 13.02 4.34
N GLY A 321 -23.75 12.06 5.25
CA GLY A 321 -25.05 11.40 5.43
C GLY A 321 -25.50 10.55 4.23
N ARG A 322 -24.53 10.20 3.32
CA ARG A 322 -24.81 9.43 2.12
C ARG A 322 -25.06 7.95 2.41
N ALA A 323 -24.40 7.41 3.44
CA ALA A 323 -24.59 6.03 3.87
C ALA A 323 -24.54 5.91 5.39
N ARG A 324 -25.28 4.94 5.94
CA ARG A 324 -25.13 4.53 7.34
C ARG A 324 -24.01 3.53 7.48
N ILE A 325 -23.20 3.69 8.51
CA ILE A 325 -22.12 2.79 8.84
C ILE A 325 -22.60 1.76 9.86
N VAL A 326 -22.46 0.49 9.57
CA VAL A 326 -22.94 -0.63 10.40
C VAL A 326 -21.77 -1.57 10.73
N GLY A 327 -21.72 -2.06 11.96
CA GLY A 327 -20.73 -3.03 12.39
C GLY A 327 -19.99 -2.63 13.64
N GLU A 328 -18.68 -2.75 13.63
CA GLU A 328 -17.82 -2.43 14.76
C GLU A 328 -16.91 -1.23 14.45
N LYS A 329 -16.43 -0.57 15.51
CA LYS A 329 -15.51 0.55 15.40
C LYS A 329 -14.26 0.14 14.60
N THR A 330 -13.85 0.98 13.64
CA THR A 330 -12.69 0.73 12.78
C THR A 330 -11.36 0.87 13.51
N TYR A 331 -10.26 0.52 12.85
CA TYR A 331 -8.92 0.44 13.41
C TYR A 331 -8.38 1.77 13.94
N GLY A 332 -8.57 2.88 13.23
CA GLY A 332 -8.06 4.19 13.61
C GLY A 332 -6.70 4.54 12.99
N LYS A 333 -6.45 4.16 11.74
CA LYS A 333 -5.24 4.54 11.02
C LYS A 333 -5.45 5.84 10.25
N GLY A 334 -5.27 6.97 10.92
CA GLY A 334 -5.44 8.32 10.36
C GLY A 334 -4.15 8.93 9.81
N SER A 335 -3.18 8.13 9.37
CA SER A 335 -1.89 8.59 8.85
C SER A 335 -1.65 8.15 7.40
N VAL A 336 -1.06 9.05 6.62
CA VAL A 336 -0.66 8.82 5.22
C VAL A 336 0.82 8.48 5.17
N GLN A 337 1.15 7.33 4.58
CA GLN A 337 2.52 6.95 4.30
C GLN A 337 2.87 7.29 2.84
N THR A 338 3.98 8.00 2.68
CA THR A 338 4.58 8.23 1.36
C THR A 338 5.73 7.24 1.17
N VAL A 339 5.70 6.50 0.06
CA VAL A 339 6.80 5.64 -0.36
C VAL A 339 7.74 6.44 -1.24
N MET A 340 9.00 6.54 -0.83
CA MET A 340 10.05 7.30 -1.50
C MET A 340 11.11 6.32 -2.00
N PRO A 341 11.23 6.11 -3.33
CA PRO A 341 12.28 5.27 -3.88
C PRO A 341 13.67 5.75 -3.46
N LEU A 342 14.53 4.81 -3.12
CA LEU A 342 15.96 4.99 -2.87
C LEU A 342 16.78 4.25 -3.94
N GLY A 343 18.09 4.23 -3.80
CA GLY A 343 18.96 3.44 -4.66
C GLY A 343 18.76 1.92 -4.50
N GLU A 344 19.26 1.14 -5.47
CA GLU A 344 19.29 -0.33 -5.44
C GLU A 344 17.92 -1.03 -5.29
N GLY A 345 16.85 -0.39 -5.79
CA GLY A 345 15.49 -0.94 -5.72
C GLY A 345 14.85 -0.88 -4.34
N SER A 346 15.49 -0.26 -3.35
CA SER A 346 14.92 -0.05 -2.02
C SER A 346 14.03 1.21 -1.95
N ALA A 347 13.28 1.36 -0.86
CA ALA A 347 12.45 2.55 -0.64
C ALA A 347 12.34 2.89 0.85
N LEU A 348 11.95 4.13 1.11
CA LEU A 348 11.61 4.61 2.43
C LEU A 348 10.10 4.89 2.49
N LYS A 349 9.39 4.19 3.38
CA LYS A 349 8.00 4.43 3.68
C LYS A 349 7.91 5.29 4.92
N LEU A 350 7.44 6.54 4.78
CA LEU A 350 7.37 7.51 5.88
C LEU A 350 5.94 8.01 6.08
N THR A 351 5.56 8.21 7.32
CA THR A 351 4.37 8.96 7.67
C THR A 351 4.62 10.46 7.42
N THR A 352 3.94 11.01 6.41
CA THR A 352 4.11 12.40 5.98
C THR A 352 2.94 13.29 6.30
N SER A 353 1.72 12.71 6.44
CA SER A 353 0.50 13.45 6.70
C SER A 353 -0.41 12.70 7.66
N ARG A 354 -1.35 13.45 8.26
CA ARG A 354 -2.53 12.91 8.94
C ARG A 354 -3.76 13.41 8.20
N TYR A 355 -4.75 12.55 8.05
CA TYR A 355 -5.98 12.93 7.39
C TYR A 355 -7.14 13.11 8.37
N LEU A 356 -8.05 13.98 7.95
CA LEU A 356 -9.27 14.35 8.66
C LEU A 356 -10.45 14.00 7.74
N THR A 357 -11.57 13.60 8.33
CA THR A 357 -12.84 13.43 7.62
C THR A 357 -13.37 14.79 7.15
N PRO A 358 -14.40 14.86 6.30
CA PRO A 358 -15.02 16.11 5.85
C PRO A 358 -15.41 17.05 6.99
N SER A 359 -15.91 16.52 8.09
CA SER A 359 -16.26 17.32 9.29
C SER A 359 -15.07 17.78 10.12
N GLY A 360 -13.82 17.47 9.70
CA GLY A 360 -12.60 17.84 10.42
C GLY A 360 -12.23 16.90 11.58
N ARG A 361 -12.88 15.74 11.70
CA ARG A 361 -12.56 14.75 12.75
C ARG A 361 -11.25 14.02 12.40
N SER A 362 -10.37 13.89 13.38
CA SER A 362 -9.21 13.00 13.26
C SER A 362 -9.62 11.57 13.61
N ILE A 363 -9.32 10.62 12.73
CA ILE A 363 -9.56 9.20 12.97
C ILE A 363 -8.33 8.49 13.56
N ASN A 364 -7.18 9.17 13.64
CA ASN A 364 -5.93 8.57 14.14
C ASN A 364 -6.07 8.14 15.61
N GLY A 365 -5.97 6.84 15.87
CA GLY A 365 -6.18 6.22 17.19
C GLY A 365 -7.63 6.14 17.63
N THR A 366 -8.56 6.80 16.93
CA THR A 366 -9.98 6.83 17.29
C THR A 366 -10.86 5.98 16.39
N GLY A 367 -10.53 5.83 15.11
CA GLY A 367 -11.34 5.13 14.13
C GLY A 367 -12.68 5.80 13.80
N ILE A 368 -13.42 5.20 12.90
CA ILE A 368 -14.82 5.55 12.60
C ILE A 368 -15.72 4.74 13.53
N VAL A 369 -16.60 5.42 14.24
CA VAL A 369 -17.63 4.79 15.07
C VAL A 369 -18.85 4.56 14.19
N PRO A 370 -19.34 3.32 14.06
CA PRO A 370 -20.53 3.03 13.26
C PRO A 370 -21.79 3.70 13.83
N ASP A 371 -22.72 4.05 12.96
CA ASP A 371 -24.04 4.60 13.34
C ASP A 371 -24.91 3.53 14.01
N VAL A 372 -24.71 2.27 13.60
CA VAL A 372 -25.40 1.10 14.17
C VAL A 372 -24.33 0.07 14.56
N VAL A 373 -24.15 -0.10 15.87
CA VAL A 373 -23.18 -1.07 16.39
C VAL A 373 -23.80 -2.47 16.37
N VAL A 374 -23.17 -3.37 15.61
CA VAL A 374 -23.52 -4.80 15.55
C VAL A 374 -22.24 -5.60 15.71
N HIS A 375 -22.14 -6.36 16.80
CA HIS A 375 -20.98 -7.20 17.05
C HIS A 375 -21.04 -8.48 16.20
N SER A 376 -19.87 -8.90 15.71
CA SER A 376 -19.71 -10.19 15.06
C SER A 376 -19.21 -11.20 16.07
N ASP A 377 -19.85 -12.37 16.16
CA ASP A 377 -19.42 -13.45 17.04
C ASP A 377 -18.10 -14.11 16.58
N ASP A 378 -17.66 -13.84 15.35
CA ASP A 378 -16.46 -14.44 14.76
C ASP A 378 -15.68 -13.43 13.92
N GLN A 379 -14.53 -12.99 14.45
CA GLN A 379 -13.62 -12.08 13.73
C GLN A 379 -12.91 -12.73 12.52
N ASN A 380 -12.91 -14.06 12.43
CA ASN A 380 -12.29 -14.85 11.35
C ASN A 380 -13.32 -15.42 10.37
N ARG A 381 -14.58 -15.00 10.42
CA ARG A 381 -15.64 -15.53 9.56
C ARG A 381 -15.33 -15.28 8.08
N GLN A 382 -15.34 -16.32 7.30
CA GLN A 382 -15.42 -16.20 5.85
C GLN A 382 -16.78 -15.62 5.49
N TYR A 383 -16.81 -14.40 4.95
CA TYR A 383 -18.04 -13.71 4.52
C TYR A 383 -18.73 -14.41 3.33
N ARG A 384 -18.16 -15.51 2.85
CA ARG A 384 -18.72 -16.39 1.81
C ARG A 384 -18.91 -17.80 2.36
N GLY A 385 -20.08 -18.37 2.07
CA GLY A 385 -20.34 -19.78 2.33
C GLY A 385 -19.46 -20.69 1.48
N ALA A 386 -19.48 -22.00 1.77
CA ALA A 386 -18.71 -23.02 1.06
C ALA A 386 -18.98 -23.07 -0.46
N ASN A 387 -20.09 -22.47 -0.93
CA ASN A 387 -20.45 -22.34 -2.34
C ASN A 387 -19.96 -21.05 -2.99
N GLY A 388 -19.10 -20.26 -2.32
CA GLY A 388 -18.56 -18.99 -2.79
C GLY A 388 -19.58 -17.82 -2.79
N ARG A 389 -20.83 -18.04 -2.38
CA ARG A 389 -21.86 -17.00 -2.28
C ARG A 389 -21.86 -16.32 -0.93
N VAL A 390 -22.41 -15.09 -0.87
CA VAL A 390 -22.55 -14.34 0.37
C VAL A 390 -23.34 -15.14 1.40
N ALA A 391 -22.81 -15.26 2.62
CA ALA A 391 -23.41 -16.04 3.72
C ALA A 391 -24.50 -15.23 4.43
N LEU A 392 -25.68 -15.08 3.80
CA LEU A 392 -26.79 -14.25 4.30
C LEU A 392 -27.32 -14.69 5.66
N ARG A 393 -27.40 -16.01 5.93
CA ARG A 393 -28.18 -16.53 7.07
C ARG A 393 -27.51 -16.36 8.42
N ASP A 394 -26.19 -16.25 8.44
CA ASP A 394 -25.39 -16.26 9.67
C ASP A 394 -24.60 -14.97 9.88
N ASP A 395 -24.81 -13.94 9.06
CA ASP A 395 -24.16 -12.65 9.14
C ASP A 395 -25.09 -11.57 9.71
N ALA A 396 -25.04 -11.40 11.03
CA ALA A 396 -25.88 -10.44 11.73
C ALA A 396 -25.69 -8.99 11.26
N GLN A 397 -24.46 -8.61 10.90
CA GLN A 397 -24.15 -7.27 10.39
C GLN A 397 -24.77 -7.06 9.01
N LEU A 398 -24.65 -8.04 8.12
CA LEU A 398 -25.27 -7.98 6.79
C LEU A 398 -26.80 -7.98 6.88
N LEU A 399 -27.39 -8.82 7.73
CA LEU A 399 -28.84 -8.83 7.95
C LEU A 399 -29.35 -7.49 8.45
N GLU A 400 -28.64 -6.84 9.36
CA GLU A 400 -29.01 -5.50 9.84
C GLU A 400 -28.87 -4.45 8.74
N ALA A 401 -27.81 -4.50 7.92
CA ALA A 401 -27.64 -3.61 6.78
C ALA A 401 -28.83 -3.72 5.81
N LEU A 402 -29.23 -4.94 5.45
CA LEU A 402 -30.37 -5.19 4.57
C LEU A 402 -31.71 -4.70 5.18
N ARG A 403 -31.88 -4.87 6.50
CA ARG A 403 -33.06 -4.34 7.21
C ARG A 403 -33.14 -2.81 7.13
N LEU A 404 -32.01 -2.12 7.31
CA LEU A 404 -31.96 -0.65 7.24
C LEU A 404 -32.27 -0.14 5.84
N ILE A 405 -31.72 -0.77 4.79
CA ILE A 405 -32.02 -0.43 3.39
C ILE A 405 -33.52 -0.60 3.12
N SER A 406 -34.11 -1.71 3.54
CA SER A 406 -35.54 -1.96 3.33
C SER A 406 -36.45 -0.94 4.03
N TYR A 407 -36.04 -0.45 5.18
CA TYR A 407 -36.77 0.61 5.91
C TYR A 407 -36.68 1.95 5.20
N ASP A 408 -35.50 2.32 4.72
CA ASP A 408 -35.25 3.59 4.03
C ASP A 408 -35.94 3.63 2.65
N SER A 409 -35.97 2.53 1.91
CA SER A 409 -36.67 2.44 0.63
C SER A 409 -38.20 2.55 0.79
N ILE A 410 -38.78 2.00 1.87
CA ILE A 410 -40.24 2.16 2.16
C ILE A 410 -40.55 3.62 2.53
N SER A 411 -39.67 4.30 3.28
CA SER A 411 -39.92 5.70 3.65
C SER A 411 -39.84 6.66 2.46
N LEU A 412 -39.00 6.40 1.48
CA LEU A 412 -38.92 7.17 0.25
C LEU A 412 -40.17 6.97 -0.65
N THR A 413 -40.72 5.76 -0.70
CA THR A 413 -41.92 5.46 -1.51
C THR A 413 -43.20 6.08 -0.93
N GLN A 414 -43.21 6.45 0.35
CA GLN A 414 -44.40 7.10 1.00
C GLN A 414 -44.39 8.63 0.89
N VAL A 415 -43.34 9.25 0.37
CA VAL A 415 -43.21 10.73 0.22
C VAL A 415 -43.55 11.20 -1.21
N HIS A 416 -43.79 10.31 -2.14
CA HIS A 416 -44.27 10.54 -3.49
C HIS A 416 -45.67 9.96 -3.64
#